data_a7502735a08828e4310f6262e31a569c
#
_entry.id   a7502735a08828e4310f6262e31a569c
#
_cell.length_a   1.000
_cell.length_b   1.000
_cell.length_c   1.000
_cell.angle_alpha   90.00
_cell.angle_beta   90.00
_cell.angle_gamma   90.00
#
_symmetry.space_group_name_H-M   'P 1'
#
loop_
_entity.id
_entity.type
_entity.pdbx_description
1 polymer ?
#
loop_
_entity_poly.entity_id
_entity_poly.type
_entity_poly.pdbx_seq_one_letter_code
_entity_poly.pdbx_strand_id
1 'polypeptide(L)'
;VSEQFAQKLFGEENAMGKTVQIGDNAYVIHGVYRLDKKASIMPEIVIPFKKLDDYWGNYTYNGYIKTKQPMTASAIKQKFDDAVWKEELKKEAKEEGMTPEEYLKIYPFDALFVPIENSRFDLINSVTHFEPYGNRSIMKIMLGISILILMISVVNFINLSLAGAIRRAKEVGVRKSVGAEQKDIVFQSLFETFILTVFSCFLALVLIELILPYFNQFMKTEITINYGLFLVQVLLIVIGTTLLTGIIPAFYIAKFKTIEVLKGSFSRSSRGIYLRNAMLGLQFMIASFFFIGSLIVYFQISYLNKLDLGFDKQQILVLNFNRGTDKPFQDYSAVKTYLQNLKGVTAVNSVRPLVGTETGYSTTEIKYQDKKV
;
A
#
# COMPACT_ATOMS: atom_id res chain seq x y z
N VAL A 1 4.76 -25.11 16.52
CA VAL A 1 4.70 -23.77 17.11
C VAL A 1 5.79 -22.88 16.52
N SER A 2 5.60 -21.56 16.53
CA SER A 2 6.64 -20.61 16.11
C SER A 2 7.78 -20.54 17.14
N GLU A 3 8.99 -20.18 16.69
CA GLU A 3 10.17 -19.98 17.55
C GLU A 3 9.89 -18.90 18.62
N GLN A 4 9.21 -17.81 18.26
CA GLN A 4 8.84 -16.75 19.18
C GLN A 4 7.87 -17.22 20.26
N PHE A 5 6.88 -18.02 19.89
CA PHE A 5 5.93 -18.61 20.83
C PHE A 5 6.60 -19.62 21.77
N ALA A 6 7.50 -20.46 21.22
CA ALA A 6 8.27 -21.41 22.01
C ALA A 6 9.15 -20.69 23.04
N GLN A 7 9.85 -19.62 22.65
CA GLN A 7 10.68 -18.83 23.54
C GLN A 7 9.86 -18.10 24.61
N LYS A 8 8.67 -17.60 24.28
CA LYS A 8 7.76 -16.94 25.23
C LYS A 8 7.27 -17.88 26.34
N LEU A 9 7.04 -19.16 26.01
CA LEU A 9 6.52 -20.14 26.96
C LEU A 9 7.61 -20.90 27.73
N PHE A 10 8.72 -21.22 27.06
CA PHE A 10 9.73 -22.14 27.60
C PHE A 10 11.12 -21.49 27.75
N GLY A 11 11.27 -20.22 27.39
CA GLY A 11 12.57 -19.53 27.43
C GLY A 11 13.57 -20.20 26.49
N GLU A 12 14.76 -20.51 27.00
CA GLU A 12 15.85 -21.18 26.27
C GLU A 12 15.70 -22.71 26.22
N GLU A 13 14.69 -23.29 26.87
CA GLU A 13 14.51 -24.71 26.91
C GLU A 13 13.95 -25.26 25.59
N ASN A 14 14.35 -26.47 25.23
CA ASN A 14 13.81 -27.15 24.05
C ASN A 14 12.31 -27.39 24.18
N ALA A 15 11.51 -26.80 23.30
CA ALA A 15 10.06 -26.93 23.29
C ALA A 15 9.56 -28.27 22.70
N MET A 16 10.40 -29.00 21.97
CA MET A 16 10.02 -30.26 21.32
C MET A 16 9.60 -31.31 22.36
N GLY A 17 8.47 -31.97 22.10
CA GLY A 17 7.90 -32.98 22.98
C GLY A 17 7.17 -32.46 24.23
N LYS A 18 7.24 -31.14 24.50
CA LYS A 18 6.43 -30.54 25.58
C LYS A 18 4.97 -30.41 25.18
N THR A 19 4.10 -30.37 26.19
CA THR A 19 2.65 -30.26 25.99
C THR A 19 2.17 -28.84 26.22
N VAL A 20 1.32 -28.35 25.31
CA VAL A 20 0.62 -27.06 25.43
C VAL A 20 -0.87 -27.34 25.47
N GLN A 21 -1.56 -26.72 26.42
CA GLN A 21 -3.01 -26.78 26.53
C GLN A 21 -3.65 -25.62 25.76
N ILE A 22 -4.57 -25.97 24.86
CA ILE A 22 -5.33 -24.97 24.07
C ILE A 22 -6.81 -25.29 24.27
N GLY A 23 -7.51 -24.44 25.02
CA GLY A 23 -8.86 -24.74 25.51
C GLY A 23 -8.83 -26.01 26.38
N ASP A 24 -9.71 -26.96 26.08
CA ASP A 24 -9.81 -28.24 26.77
C ASP A 24 -8.89 -29.34 26.22
N ASN A 25 -8.13 -29.05 25.17
CA ASN A 25 -7.29 -30.04 24.50
C ASN A 25 -5.81 -29.82 24.81
N ALA A 26 -5.10 -30.93 25.03
CA ALA A 26 -3.65 -30.96 25.20
C ALA A 26 -2.97 -31.37 23.89
N TYR A 27 -2.00 -30.59 23.42
CA TYR A 27 -1.24 -30.83 22.20
C TYR A 27 0.25 -30.96 22.50
N VAL A 28 0.88 -31.99 21.93
CA VAL A 28 2.34 -32.17 22.04
C VAL A 28 3.01 -31.40 20.89
N ILE A 29 4.06 -30.65 21.22
CA ILE A 29 4.83 -29.90 20.23
C ILE A 29 5.71 -30.87 19.41
N HIS A 30 5.40 -31.02 18.14
CA HIS A 30 6.14 -31.86 17.20
C HIS A 30 7.12 -31.08 16.33
N GLY A 31 7.05 -29.75 16.33
CA GLY A 31 7.91 -28.92 15.50
C GLY A 31 7.96 -27.48 15.98
N VAL A 32 9.15 -26.89 15.84
CA VAL A 32 9.36 -25.46 16.01
C VAL A 32 9.78 -24.89 14.67
N TYR A 33 9.13 -23.84 14.19
CA TYR A 33 9.40 -23.20 12.91
C TYR A 33 9.69 -21.71 13.08
N ARG A 34 10.53 -21.20 12.20
CA ARG A 34 10.83 -19.77 12.15
C ARG A 34 9.84 -19.08 11.22
N LEU A 35 9.21 -18.02 11.73
CA LEU A 35 8.38 -17.15 10.92
C LEU A 35 9.25 -16.12 10.20
N ASP A 36 9.06 -15.98 8.89
CA ASP A 36 9.58 -14.83 8.17
C ASP A 36 8.66 -13.63 8.47
N LYS A 37 9.23 -12.54 8.99
CA LYS A 37 8.51 -11.29 9.27
C LYS A 37 7.80 -10.68 8.05
N LYS A 38 8.17 -11.14 6.84
CA LYS A 38 7.56 -10.75 5.57
C LYS A 38 6.42 -11.67 5.13
N ALA A 39 6.17 -12.76 5.86
CA ALA A 39 5.08 -13.68 5.54
C ALA A 39 3.72 -13.01 5.82
N SER A 40 2.77 -13.18 4.89
CA SER A 40 1.41 -12.67 5.06
C SER A 40 0.61 -13.44 6.12
N ILE A 41 1.01 -14.67 6.40
CA ILE A 41 0.41 -15.54 7.42
C ILE A 41 1.49 -15.83 8.44
N MET A 42 1.25 -15.41 9.68
CA MET A 42 2.19 -15.61 10.77
C MET A 42 1.50 -16.31 11.95
N PRO A 43 1.09 -17.58 11.81
CA PRO A 43 0.49 -18.31 12.90
C PRO A 43 1.52 -18.56 14.00
N GLU A 44 1.17 -18.30 15.25
CA GLU A 44 2.04 -18.67 16.37
C GLU A 44 1.97 -20.18 16.64
N ILE A 45 0.81 -20.79 16.37
CA ILE A 45 0.54 -22.21 16.60
C ILE A 45 -0.13 -22.77 15.35
N VAL A 46 0.30 -23.96 14.91
CA VAL A 46 -0.36 -24.76 13.87
C VAL A 46 -0.76 -26.09 14.50
N ILE A 47 -2.04 -26.37 14.46
CA ILE A 47 -2.61 -27.64 14.97
C ILE A 47 -3.26 -28.42 13.82
N PRO A 48 -3.34 -29.75 13.93
CA PRO A 48 -4.08 -30.54 12.95
C PRO A 48 -5.54 -30.10 12.87
N PHE A 49 -6.05 -29.98 11.66
CA PHE A 49 -7.44 -29.65 11.44
C PHE A 49 -8.33 -30.84 11.86
N LYS A 50 -9.25 -30.58 12.78
CA LYS A 50 -10.32 -31.53 13.06
C LYS A 50 -11.52 -31.12 12.22
N LYS A 51 -12.03 -32.02 11.38
CA LYS A 51 -13.20 -31.75 10.54
C LYS A 51 -14.32 -31.19 11.43
N LEU A 52 -14.69 -29.94 11.17
CA LEU A 52 -15.88 -29.34 11.74
C LEU A 52 -17.04 -29.59 10.79
N ASP A 53 -18.24 -29.45 11.27
CA ASP A 53 -19.49 -29.84 10.63
C ASP A 53 -19.56 -29.53 9.12
N ASP A 54 -20.18 -30.44 8.35
CA ASP A 54 -20.39 -30.36 6.90
C ASP A 54 -21.42 -29.27 6.51
N TYR A 55 -21.28 -28.06 7.07
CA TYR A 55 -22.17 -26.96 6.77
C TYR A 55 -21.52 -25.97 5.83
N TRP A 56 -22.07 -25.82 4.64
CA TRP A 56 -21.59 -24.90 3.60
C TRP A 56 -21.62 -23.43 3.99
N GLY A 57 -22.51 -23.01 4.86
CA GLY A 57 -22.62 -21.66 5.39
C GLY A 57 -21.53 -21.26 6.39
N ASN A 58 -20.52 -22.08 6.61
CA ASN A 58 -19.44 -21.74 7.54
C ASN A 58 -18.30 -20.98 6.82
N TYR A 59 -18.36 -19.67 6.82
CA TYR A 59 -17.36 -18.78 6.22
C TYR A 59 -16.14 -18.51 7.13
N THR A 60 -15.92 -19.31 8.15
CA THR A 60 -14.81 -19.10 9.11
C THR A 60 -13.45 -19.50 8.54
N TYR A 61 -13.42 -20.19 7.39
CA TYR A 61 -12.21 -20.76 6.82
C TYR A 61 -11.77 -20.04 5.54
N ASN A 62 -10.45 -19.93 5.39
CA ASN A 62 -9.83 -19.55 4.13
C ASN A 62 -9.39 -20.82 3.38
N GLY A 63 -9.84 -20.96 2.15
CA GLY A 63 -9.47 -22.09 1.29
C GLY A 63 -8.24 -21.77 0.45
N TYR A 64 -7.26 -22.69 0.43
CA TYR A 64 -6.11 -22.63 -0.47
C TYR A 64 -6.15 -23.82 -1.42
N ILE A 65 -6.06 -23.55 -2.73
CA ILE A 65 -6.09 -24.57 -3.77
C ILE A 65 -4.71 -24.62 -4.43
N LYS A 66 -4.09 -25.80 -4.37
CA LYS A 66 -2.87 -26.11 -5.12
C LYS A 66 -3.22 -26.97 -6.33
N THR A 67 -3.00 -26.46 -7.53
CA THR A 67 -3.27 -27.19 -8.78
C THR A 67 -2.06 -28.01 -9.20
N LYS A 68 -2.30 -29.17 -9.82
CA LYS A 68 -1.23 -30.05 -10.37
C LYS A 68 -0.57 -29.44 -11.60
N GLN A 69 -1.30 -28.64 -12.36
CA GLN A 69 -0.84 -27.93 -13.54
C GLN A 69 -1.23 -26.45 -13.42
N PRO A 70 -0.49 -25.52 -14.06
CA PRO A 70 -0.87 -24.10 -14.06
C PRO A 70 -2.30 -23.91 -14.58
N MET A 71 -3.13 -23.23 -13.80
CA MET A 71 -4.52 -22.89 -14.15
C MET A 71 -4.77 -21.43 -13.83
N THR A 72 -5.59 -20.76 -14.66
CA THR A 72 -6.04 -19.40 -14.36
C THR A 72 -7.09 -19.40 -13.25
N ALA A 73 -7.18 -18.31 -12.50
CA ALA A 73 -8.19 -18.15 -11.45
C ALA A 73 -9.61 -18.31 -11.99
N SER A 74 -9.88 -17.80 -13.20
CA SER A 74 -11.17 -17.93 -13.89
C SER A 74 -11.52 -19.40 -14.22
N ALA A 75 -10.54 -20.21 -14.65
CA ALA A 75 -10.78 -21.62 -14.95
C ALA A 75 -11.04 -22.44 -13.66
N ILE A 76 -10.42 -22.08 -12.56
CA ILE A 76 -10.68 -22.67 -11.24
C ILE A 76 -12.07 -22.27 -10.76
N LYS A 77 -12.40 -20.95 -10.86
CA LYS A 77 -13.71 -20.43 -10.50
C LYS A 77 -14.83 -21.16 -11.24
N GLN A 78 -14.72 -21.31 -12.56
CA GLN A 78 -15.73 -21.99 -13.36
C GLN A 78 -15.98 -23.42 -12.87
N LYS A 79 -14.90 -24.19 -12.60
CA LYS A 79 -15.05 -25.55 -12.06
C LYS A 79 -15.67 -25.59 -10.67
N PHE A 80 -15.35 -24.60 -9.84
CA PHE A 80 -15.91 -24.49 -8.50
C PHE A 80 -17.40 -24.10 -8.58
N ASP A 81 -17.76 -23.10 -9.37
CA ASP A 81 -19.14 -22.67 -9.58
C ASP A 81 -20.00 -23.82 -10.11
N ASP A 82 -19.47 -24.61 -11.09
CA ASP A 82 -20.15 -25.79 -11.61
C ASP A 82 -20.41 -26.86 -10.55
N ALA A 83 -19.43 -27.09 -9.65
CA ALA A 83 -19.56 -28.06 -8.57
C ALA A 83 -20.56 -27.59 -7.50
N VAL A 84 -20.42 -26.35 -7.02
CA VAL A 84 -21.32 -25.76 -6.02
C VAL A 84 -22.75 -25.65 -6.55
N TRP A 85 -22.93 -25.25 -7.81
CA TRP A 85 -24.20 -25.21 -8.48
C TRP A 85 -24.91 -26.56 -8.51
N LYS A 86 -24.16 -27.60 -8.86
CA LYS A 86 -24.74 -28.95 -8.99
C LYS A 86 -25.12 -29.57 -7.66
N GLU A 87 -24.29 -29.37 -6.65
CA GLU A 87 -24.38 -30.12 -5.39
C GLU A 87 -25.22 -29.38 -4.32
N GLU A 88 -25.05 -28.07 -4.17
CA GLU A 88 -25.64 -27.33 -3.04
C GLU A 88 -26.72 -26.33 -3.45
N LEU A 89 -26.44 -25.43 -4.40
CA LEU A 89 -27.39 -24.36 -4.73
C LEU A 89 -28.74 -24.87 -5.25
N LYS A 90 -28.74 -25.98 -6.00
CA LYS A 90 -29.99 -26.62 -6.44
C LYS A 90 -30.79 -27.21 -5.28
N LYS A 91 -30.05 -27.71 -4.28
CA LYS A 91 -30.66 -28.31 -3.10
C LYS A 91 -31.30 -27.23 -2.22
N GLU A 92 -30.55 -26.16 -1.93
CA GLU A 92 -31.04 -25.03 -1.16
C GLU A 92 -32.21 -24.32 -1.85
N ALA A 93 -32.12 -24.07 -3.17
CA ALA A 93 -33.23 -23.48 -3.94
C ALA A 93 -34.47 -24.35 -3.88
N LYS A 94 -34.32 -25.68 -3.94
CA LYS A 94 -35.44 -26.60 -3.84
C LYS A 94 -36.08 -26.61 -2.44
N GLU A 95 -35.27 -26.52 -1.39
CA GLU A 95 -35.72 -26.45 0.01
C GLU A 95 -36.56 -25.15 0.25
N GLU A 96 -36.18 -24.05 -0.41
CA GLU A 96 -36.87 -22.76 -0.35
C GLU A 96 -38.05 -22.67 -1.36
N GLY A 97 -38.28 -23.73 -2.16
CA GLY A 97 -39.38 -23.74 -3.15
C GLY A 97 -39.18 -22.81 -4.35
N MET A 98 -37.92 -22.46 -4.64
CA MET A 98 -37.56 -21.50 -5.68
C MET A 98 -36.79 -22.19 -6.81
N THR A 99 -36.74 -21.54 -7.99
CA THR A 99 -35.78 -21.94 -9.02
C THR A 99 -34.36 -21.50 -8.63
N PRO A 100 -33.31 -22.20 -9.09
CA PRO A 100 -31.95 -21.79 -8.82
C PRO A 100 -31.62 -20.34 -9.24
N GLU A 101 -32.20 -19.87 -10.35
CA GLU A 101 -32.00 -18.51 -10.82
C GLU A 101 -32.68 -17.47 -9.91
N GLU A 102 -33.88 -17.77 -9.37
CA GLU A 102 -34.55 -16.93 -8.39
C GLU A 102 -33.78 -16.89 -7.08
N TYR A 103 -33.32 -18.05 -6.63
CA TYR A 103 -32.52 -18.17 -5.41
C TYR A 103 -31.26 -17.29 -5.47
N LEU A 104 -30.49 -17.33 -6.58
CA LEU A 104 -29.30 -16.48 -6.75
C LEU A 104 -29.56 -14.99 -6.88
N LYS A 105 -30.76 -14.59 -7.29
CA LYS A 105 -31.12 -13.16 -7.28
C LYS A 105 -31.33 -12.64 -5.87
N ILE A 106 -31.84 -13.48 -4.98
CA ILE A 106 -32.09 -13.13 -3.57
C ILE A 106 -30.83 -13.32 -2.73
N TYR A 107 -30.13 -14.43 -2.97
CA TYR A 107 -28.90 -14.81 -2.25
C TYR A 107 -27.73 -14.90 -3.23
N PRO A 108 -27.16 -13.77 -3.64
CA PRO A 108 -26.05 -13.78 -4.61
C PRO A 108 -24.84 -14.47 -4.01
N PHE A 109 -24.35 -15.49 -4.71
CA PHE A 109 -23.14 -16.21 -4.35
C PHE A 109 -22.05 -15.93 -5.40
N ASP A 110 -20.92 -15.39 -4.95
CA ASP A 110 -19.75 -15.18 -5.80
C ASP A 110 -18.47 -15.56 -5.05
N ALA A 111 -17.79 -16.59 -5.55
CA ALA A 111 -16.52 -17.02 -5.00
C ALA A 111 -15.35 -16.30 -5.70
N LEU A 112 -14.56 -15.57 -4.94
CA LEU A 112 -13.39 -14.86 -5.42
C LEU A 112 -12.16 -15.77 -5.36
N PHE A 113 -11.58 -16.06 -6.53
CA PHE A 113 -10.32 -16.80 -6.65
C PHE A 113 -9.18 -15.83 -7.00
N VAL A 114 -8.21 -15.71 -6.12
CA VAL A 114 -7.08 -14.82 -6.29
C VAL A 114 -5.78 -15.62 -6.26
N PRO A 115 -4.86 -15.47 -7.24
CA PRO A 115 -3.52 -16.04 -7.15
C PRO A 115 -2.84 -15.58 -5.86
N ILE A 116 -2.16 -16.49 -5.17
CA ILE A 116 -1.55 -16.19 -3.86
C ILE A 116 -0.55 -15.03 -3.92
N GLU A 117 0.13 -14.86 -5.03
CA GLU A 117 1.03 -13.71 -5.30
C GLU A 117 0.32 -12.35 -5.32
N ASN A 118 -0.98 -12.35 -5.67
CA ASN A 118 -1.83 -11.16 -5.72
C ASN A 118 -2.72 -11.01 -4.47
N SER A 119 -2.78 -12.01 -3.61
CA SER A 119 -3.70 -12.04 -2.46
C SER A 119 -3.55 -10.81 -1.56
N ARG A 120 -2.31 -10.32 -1.39
CA ARG A 120 -2.02 -9.12 -0.58
C ARG A 120 -2.68 -7.84 -1.11
N PHE A 121 -3.03 -7.78 -2.40
CA PHE A 121 -3.55 -6.58 -3.06
C PHE A 121 -5.02 -6.70 -3.48
N ASP A 122 -5.49 -7.89 -3.75
CA ASP A 122 -6.75 -8.14 -4.44
C ASP A 122 -7.84 -8.74 -3.50
N LEU A 123 -7.49 -9.13 -2.27
CA LEU A 123 -8.43 -9.62 -1.26
C LEU A 123 -9.05 -8.49 -0.42
N ILE A 124 -9.57 -7.45 -1.07
CA ILE A 124 -10.02 -6.22 -0.41
C ILE A 124 -11.24 -6.41 0.52
N ASN A 125 -12.04 -7.45 0.32
CA ASN A 125 -13.31 -7.63 1.05
C ASN A 125 -13.41 -8.97 1.78
N SER A 126 -12.33 -9.69 1.95
CA SER A 126 -12.40 -10.94 2.70
C SER A 126 -12.34 -10.66 4.19
N VAL A 127 -13.21 -11.31 4.95
CA VAL A 127 -13.25 -11.33 6.43
C VAL A 127 -11.98 -11.97 7.03
N THR A 128 -10.92 -12.04 6.24
CA THR A 128 -9.67 -12.68 6.62
C THR A 128 -8.82 -11.72 7.42
N HIS A 129 -8.48 -12.11 8.62
CA HIS A 129 -7.60 -11.40 9.56
C HIS A 129 -6.11 -11.38 9.12
N PHE A 130 -5.81 -11.32 7.83
CA PHE A 130 -4.44 -11.18 7.34
C PHE A 130 -4.07 -9.70 7.30
N GLU A 131 -3.23 -9.28 8.20
CA GLU A 131 -2.66 -7.92 8.21
C GLU A 131 -1.39 -7.84 7.35
N PRO A 132 -1.09 -6.65 6.87
CA PRO A 132 -1.92 -5.56 6.35
C PRO A 132 -2.07 -5.65 4.83
N TYR A 133 -3.27 -5.40 4.35
CA TYR A 133 -3.54 -5.37 2.90
C TYR A 133 -2.79 -4.22 2.23
N GLY A 134 -2.05 -4.53 1.17
CA GLY A 134 -1.50 -3.51 0.29
C GLY A 134 -2.60 -2.96 -0.62
N ASN A 135 -2.76 -1.64 -0.69
CA ASN A 135 -3.66 -1.04 -1.66
C ASN A 135 -2.89 -0.76 -2.96
N ARG A 136 -3.14 -1.57 -4.00
CA ARG A 136 -2.49 -1.43 -5.32
C ARG A 136 -2.72 -0.06 -5.94
N SER A 137 -3.91 0.53 -5.75
CA SER A 137 -4.23 1.86 -6.27
C SER A 137 -3.42 2.94 -5.57
N ILE A 138 -3.30 2.87 -4.25
CA ILE A 138 -2.45 3.80 -3.49
C ILE A 138 -0.99 3.68 -3.94
N MET A 139 -0.47 2.47 -4.13
CA MET A 139 0.91 2.28 -4.60
C MET A 139 1.13 2.88 -5.99
N LYS A 140 0.18 2.70 -6.93
CA LYS A 140 0.24 3.33 -8.27
C LYS A 140 0.18 4.85 -8.18
N ILE A 141 -0.66 5.41 -7.31
CA ILE A 141 -0.76 6.85 -7.08
C ILE A 141 0.56 7.38 -6.51
N MET A 142 1.12 6.74 -5.50
CA MET A 142 2.42 7.13 -4.90
C MET A 142 3.55 7.09 -5.93
N LEU A 143 3.60 6.04 -6.77
CA LEU A 143 4.55 5.95 -7.87
C LEU A 143 4.35 7.09 -8.88
N GLY A 144 3.10 7.37 -9.26
CA GLY A 144 2.77 8.48 -10.16
C GLY A 144 3.20 9.83 -9.63
N ILE A 145 2.95 10.11 -8.35
CA ILE A 145 3.39 11.33 -7.66
C ILE A 145 4.93 11.41 -7.65
N SER A 146 5.62 10.31 -7.35
CA SER A 146 7.08 10.27 -7.33
C SER A 146 7.68 10.59 -8.70
N ILE A 147 7.14 10.01 -9.78
CA ILE A 147 7.55 10.30 -11.16
C ILE A 147 7.28 11.77 -11.49
N LEU A 148 6.15 12.32 -11.08
CA LEU A 148 5.78 13.70 -11.34
C LEU A 148 6.71 14.68 -10.62
N ILE A 149 7.08 14.43 -9.36
CA ILE A 149 8.07 15.22 -8.62
C ILE A 149 9.43 15.18 -9.31
N LEU A 150 9.86 14.00 -9.79
CA LEU A 150 11.10 13.85 -10.55
C LEU A 150 11.05 14.67 -11.83
N MET A 151 9.96 14.62 -12.59
CA MET A 151 9.78 15.39 -13.82
C MET A 151 9.83 16.91 -13.57
N ILE A 152 9.18 17.40 -12.52
CA ILE A 152 9.26 18.81 -12.10
C ILE A 152 10.71 19.20 -11.80
N SER A 153 11.45 18.35 -11.07
CA SER A 153 12.85 18.58 -10.73
C SER A 153 13.75 18.62 -11.97
N VAL A 154 13.53 17.70 -12.93
CA VAL A 154 14.22 17.68 -14.24
C VAL A 154 13.97 18.97 -14.99
N VAL A 155 12.72 19.40 -15.12
CA VAL A 155 12.32 20.63 -15.81
C VAL A 155 12.95 21.85 -15.13
N ASN A 156 12.94 21.91 -13.80
CA ASN A 156 13.57 22.99 -13.06
C ASN A 156 15.08 23.06 -13.30
N PHE A 157 15.76 21.92 -13.26
CA PHE A 157 17.19 21.85 -13.55
C PHE A 157 17.52 22.30 -14.98
N ILE A 158 16.74 21.86 -15.97
CA ILE A 158 16.90 22.30 -17.37
C ILE A 158 16.74 23.83 -17.47
N ASN A 159 15.73 24.42 -16.81
CA ASN A 159 15.51 25.85 -16.82
C ASN A 159 16.69 26.63 -16.23
N LEU A 160 17.23 26.16 -15.09
CA LEU A 160 18.40 26.78 -14.46
C LEU A 160 19.67 26.63 -15.33
N SER A 161 19.88 25.46 -15.93
CA SER A 161 21.00 25.18 -16.82
C SER A 161 20.94 26.06 -18.08
N LEU A 162 19.77 26.21 -18.69
CA LEU A 162 19.59 27.09 -19.86
C LEU A 162 19.79 28.57 -19.49
N ALA A 163 19.38 29.02 -18.30
CA ALA A 163 19.66 30.38 -17.83
C ALA A 163 21.17 30.61 -17.62
N GLY A 164 21.88 29.58 -17.11
CA GLY A 164 23.35 29.60 -16.95
C GLY A 164 24.12 29.49 -18.26
N ALA A 165 23.54 28.91 -19.29
CA ALA A 165 24.16 28.67 -20.58
C ALA A 165 24.67 29.97 -21.26
N ILE A 166 23.96 31.07 -21.08
CA ILE A 166 24.33 32.40 -21.63
C ILE A 166 25.64 32.89 -21.01
N ARG A 167 25.87 32.67 -19.72
CA ARG A 167 27.11 33.03 -19.02
C ARG A 167 28.28 32.20 -19.49
N ARG A 168 28.05 30.91 -19.80
CA ARG A 168 29.07 29.97 -20.32
C ARG A 168 29.30 30.11 -21.82
N ALA A 169 28.47 30.82 -22.56
CA ALA A 169 28.56 30.95 -24.01
C ALA A 169 29.93 31.50 -24.44
N LYS A 170 30.46 32.51 -23.75
CA LYS A 170 31.77 33.12 -24.05
C LYS A 170 32.91 32.12 -23.90
N GLU A 171 32.89 31.32 -22.81
CA GLU A 171 33.87 30.26 -22.57
C GLU A 171 33.85 29.20 -23.67
N VAL A 172 32.63 28.72 -24.02
CA VAL A 172 32.45 27.76 -25.12
C VAL A 172 32.90 28.33 -26.45
N GLY A 173 32.63 29.60 -26.73
CA GLY A 173 33.10 30.30 -27.90
C GLY A 173 34.63 30.31 -27.99
N VAL A 174 35.33 30.61 -26.90
CA VAL A 174 36.80 30.57 -26.84
C VAL A 174 37.34 29.15 -27.07
N ARG A 175 36.76 28.14 -26.44
CA ARG A 175 37.16 26.73 -26.60
C ARG A 175 37.02 26.27 -28.08
N LYS A 176 35.91 26.62 -28.72
CA LYS A 176 35.69 26.31 -30.14
C LYS A 176 36.67 27.03 -31.04
N SER A 177 37.07 28.27 -30.72
CA SER A 177 38.07 28.99 -31.52
C SER A 177 39.46 28.36 -31.44
N VAL A 178 39.76 27.60 -30.36
CA VAL A 178 41.00 26.83 -30.15
C VAL A 178 40.85 25.39 -30.67
N GLY A 179 39.73 24.99 -31.28
CA GLY A 179 39.56 23.72 -31.96
C GLY A 179 38.73 22.67 -31.27
N ALA A 180 38.02 23.01 -30.15
CA ALA A 180 37.12 22.07 -29.51
C ALA A 180 35.90 21.74 -30.40
N GLU A 181 35.61 20.46 -30.56
CA GLU A 181 34.45 19.98 -31.31
C GLU A 181 33.16 20.07 -30.48
N GLN A 182 32.02 20.02 -31.18
CA GLN A 182 30.70 20.05 -30.52
C GLN A 182 30.54 18.89 -29.54
N LYS A 183 31.05 17.70 -29.90
CA LYS A 183 30.98 16.50 -29.04
C LYS A 183 31.69 16.65 -27.70
N ASP A 184 32.84 17.37 -27.71
CA ASP A 184 33.63 17.57 -26.48
C ASP A 184 32.88 18.44 -25.48
N ILE A 185 32.19 19.47 -25.97
CA ILE A 185 31.37 20.35 -25.16
C ILE A 185 30.14 19.63 -24.63
N VAL A 186 29.49 18.78 -25.45
CA VAL A 186 28.35 17.94 -24.99
C VAL A 186 28.80 16.97 -23.93
N PHE A 187 29.90 16.25 -24.17
CA PHE A 187 30.42 15.27 -23.22
C PHE A 187 30.80 15.92 -21.88
N GLN A 188 31.49 17.03 -21.91
CA GLN A 188 31.83 17.78 -20.70
C GLN A 188 30.59 18.22 -19.93
N SER A 189 29.58 18.80 -20.62
CA SER A 189 28.35 19.24 -19.98
C SER A 189 27.57 18.08 -19.36
N LEU A 190 27.52 16.94 -20.04
CA LEU A 190 26.90 15.71 -19.51
C LEU A 190 27.67 15.18 -18.30
N PHE A 191 29.01 15.21 -18.33
CA PHE A 191 29.83 14.77 -17.23
C PHE A 191 29.68 15.65 -15.98
N GLU A 192 29.63 16.98 -16.17
CA GLU A 192 29.31 17.91 -15.08
C GLU A 192 27.91 17.60 -14.46
N THR A 193 26.91 17.37 -15.31
CA THR A 193 25.56 16.99 -14.85
C THR A 193 25.57 15.64 -14.13
N PHE A 194 26.32 14.68 -14.62
CA PHE A 194 26.49 13.37 -13.98
C PHE A 194 27.08 13.48 -12.57
N ILE A 195 28.15 14.23 -12.38
CA ILE A 195 28.74 14.45 -11.05
C ILE A 195 27.73 15.08 -10.08
N LEU A 196 26.99 16.11 -10.54
CA LEU A 196 25.96 16.74 -9.71
C LEU A 196 24.83 15.78 -9.36
N THR A 197 24.41 14.94 -10.31
CA THR A 197 23.36 13.94 -10.08
C THR A 197 23.82 12.86 -9.09
N VAL A 198 25.06 12.38 -9.20
CA VAL A 198 25.63 11.42 -8.24
C VAL A 198 25.68 12.00 -6.84
N PHE A 199 26.17 13.24 -6.71
CA PHE A 199 26.24 13.92 -5.40
C PHE A 199 24.83 14.14 -4.82
N SER A 200 23.87 14.58 -5.62
CA SER A 200 22.48 14.74 -5.19
C SER A 200 21.85 13.42 -4.78
N CYS A 201 22.11 12.35 -5.52
CA CYS A 201 21.65 11.02 -5.19
C CYS A 201 22.26 10.52 -3.85
N PHE A 202 23.55 10.76 -3.63
CA PHE A 202 24.20 10.44 -2.35
C PHE A 202 23.53 11.16 -1.17
N LEU A 203 23.24 12.46 -1.30
CA LEU A 203 22.51 13.22 -0.28
C LEU A 203 21.10 12.67 -0.06
N ALA A 204 20.40 12.28 -1.15
CA ALA A 204 19.07 11.68 -1.05
C ALA A 204 19.12 10.34 -0.28
N LEU A 205 20.15 9.51 -0.50
CA LEU A 205 20.33 8.25 0.23
C LEU A 205 20.54 8.49 1.72
N VAL A 206 21.36 9.48 2.09
CA VAL A 206 21.57 9.86 3.49
C VAL A 206 20.23 10.29 4.13
N LEU A 207 19.44 11.10 3.43
CA LEU A 207 18.12 11.52 3.91
C LEU A 207 17.14 10.35 4.06
N ILE A 208 17.15 9.40 3.11
CA ILE A 208 16.31 8.19 3.20
C ILE A 208 16.68 7.40 4.46
N GLU A 209 17.96 7.16 4.71
CA GLU A 209 18.42 6.40 5.88
C GLU A 209 18.01 7.06 7.20
N LEU A 210 18.08 8.40 7.27
CA LEU A 210 17.66 9.17 8.45
C LEU A 210 16.14 9.17 8.67
N ILE A 211 15.35 9.19 7.60
CA ILE A 211 13.89 9.28 7.67
C ILE A 211 13.23 7.90 7.79
N LEU A 212 13.86 6.84 7.26
CA LEU A 212 13.29 5.50 7.19
C LEU A 212 12.78 4.95 8.55
N PRO A 213 13.47 5.12 9.70
CA PRO A 213 12.97 4.66 10.98
C PRO A 213 11.64 5.33 11.38
N TYR A 214 11.55 6.65 11.18
CA TYR A 214 10.33 7.40 11.48
C TYR A 214 9.18 7.01 10.56
N PHE A 215 9.48 6.78 9.28
CA PHE A 215 8.50 6.29 8.30
C PHE A 215 7.99 4.90 8.67
N ASN A 216 8.87 3.97 9.06
CA ASN A 216 8.52 2.63 9.50
C ASN A 216 7.62 2.67 10.75
N GLN A 217 7.94 3.53 11.71
CA GLN A 217 7.13 3.72 12.91
C GLN A 217 5.73 4.28 12.57
N PHE A 218 5.67 5.28 11.70
CA PHE A 218 4.41 5.91 11.26
C PHE A 218 3.51 4.93 10.51
N MET A 219 4.09 4.18 9.58
CA MET A 219 3.36 3.21 8.75
C MET A 219 3.16 1.86 9.43
N LYS A 220 3.71 1.67 10.64
CA LYS A 220 3.72 0.39 11.37
C LYS A 220 4.24 -0.77 10.50
N THR A 221 5.31 -0.53 9.75
CA THR A 221 5.93 -1.49 8.83
C THR A 221 7.41 -1.64 9.13
N GLU A 222 8.02 -2.72 8.65
CA GLU A 222 9.47 -2.93 8.71
C GLU A 222 10.02 -2.97 7.27
N ILE A 223 10.08 -1.80 6.61
CA ILE A 223 10.72 -1.70 5.30
C ILE A 223 12.21 -1.80 5.48
N THR A 224 12.81 -2.82 4.85
CA THR A 224 14.26 -3.01 4.81
C THR A 224 14.76 -2.88 3.38
N ILE A 225 15.92 -2.24 3.21
CA ILE A 225 16.53 -2.04 1.90
C ILE A 225 17.33 -3.30 1.52
N ASN A 226 16.99 -3.91 0.39
CA ASN A 226 17.82 -4.93 -0.22
C ASN A 226 18.91 -4.23 -1.04
N TYR A 227 20.10 -4.05 -0.45
CA TYR A 227 21.17 -3.24 -1.03
C TYR A 227 21.59 -3.67 -2.44
N GLY A 228 21.54 -4.96 -2.78
CA GLY A 228 21.95 -5.43 -4.11
C GLY A 228 21.05 -4.92 -5.24
N LEU A 229 19.75 -5.19 -5.15
CA LEU A 229 18.75 -4.69 -6.11
C LEU A 229 18.64 -3.16 -6.08
N PHE A 230 18.72 -2.58 -4.90
CA PHE A 230 18.61 -1.15 -4.68
C PHE A 230 19.74 -0.37 -5.38
N LEU A 231 21.00 -0.84 -5.32
CA LEU A 231 22.13 -0.22 -6.02
C LEU A 231 21.92 -0.20 -7.54
N VAL A 232 21.37 -1.27 -8.12
CA VAL A 232 21.04 -1.30 -9.55
C VAL A 232 19.96 -0.27 -9.89
N GLN A 233 18.94 -0.16 -9.07
CA GLN A 233 17.86 0.83 -9.25
C GLN A 233 18.40 2.26 -9.14
N VAL A 234 19.25 2.53 -8.14
CA VAL A 234 19.92 3.84 -7.95
C VAL A 234 20.77 4.18 -9.18
N LEU A 235 21.56 3.24 -9.69
CA LEU A 235 22.38 3.45 -10.89
C LEU A 235 21.53 3.81 -12.11
N LEU A 236 20.41 3.10 -12.33
CA LEU A 236 19.48 3.38 -13.40
C LEU A 236 18.83 4.78 -13.25
N ILE A 237 18.46 5.16 -12.03
CA ILE A 237 17.92 6.49 -11.73
C ILE A 237 18.96 7.58 -12.02
N VAL A 238 20.22 7.40 -11.59
CA VAL A 238 21.30 8.36 -11.84
C VAL A 238 21.55 8.52 -13.35
N ILE A 239 21.66 7.43 -14.09
CA ILE A 239 21.87 7.47 -15.54
C ILE A 239 20.66 8.14 -16.23
N GLY A 240 19.45 7.69 -15.93
CA GLY A 240 18.23 8.22 -16.52
C GLY A 240 18.05 9.71 -16.23
N THR A 241 18.25 10.13 -14.98
CA THR A 241 18.15 11.54 -14.59
C THR A 241 19.23 12.37 -15.28
N THR A 242 20.48 11.91 -15.32
CA THR A 242 21.57 12.62 -16.03
C THR A 242 21.26 12.83 -17.50
N LEU A 243 20.73 11.81 -18.18
CA LEU A 243 20.35 11.94 -19.60
C LEU A 243 19.18 12.90 -19.78
N LEU A 244 18.14 12.79 -18.97
CA LEU A 244 16.96 13.66 -19.05
C LEU A 244 17.29 15.12 -18.76
N THR A 245 18.13 15.38 -17.76
CA THR A 245 18.48 16.75 -17.35
C THR A 245 19.61 17.36 -18.17
N GLY A 246 20.56 16.54 -18.63
CA GLY A 246 21.80 17.02 -19.26
C GLY A 246 21.74 17.16 -20.77
N ILE A 247 20.99 16.31 -21.49
CA ILE A 247 20.98 16.31 -22.97
C ILE A 247 20.52 17.64 -23.54
N ILE A 248 19.40 18.18 -23.10
CA ILE A 248 18.83 19.42 -23.64
C ILE A 248 19.79 20.60 -23.44
N PRO A 249 20.29 20.91 -22.24
CA PRO A 249 21.25 21.99 -22.05
C PRO A 249 22.58 21.77 -22.77
N ALA A 250 23.09 20.54 -22.80
CA ALA A 250 24.36 20.23 -23.45
C ALA A 250 24.32 20.54 -24.94
N PHE A 251 23.28 20.06 -25.64
CA PHE A 251 23.10 20.36 -27.06
C PHE A 251 22.80 21.85 -27.33
N TYR A 252 22.08 22.51 -26.43
CA TYR A 252 21.81 23.93 -26.55
C TYR A 252 23.09 24.75 -26.48
N ILE A 253 23.96 24.49 -25.51
CA ILE A 253 25.26 25.16 -25.37
C ILE A 253 26.18 24.83 -26.52
N ALA A 254 26.24 23.58 -26.95
CA ALA A 254 27.12 23.12 -28.01
C ALA A 254 26.76 23.66 -29.40
N LYS A 255 25.53 24.13 -29.65
CA LYS A 255 25.09 24.75 -30.90
C LYS A 255 25.43 26.22 -31.02
N PHE A 256 26.03 26.87 -30.03
CA PHE A 256 26.42 28.27 -30.12
C PHE A 256 27.45 28.52 -31.20
N LYS A 257 27.20 29.53 -32.06
CA LYS A 257 28.13 29.97 -33.09
C LYS A 257 29.18 30.88 -32.48
N THR A 258 30.45 30.53 -32.63
CA THR A 258 31.63 31.23 -32.08
C THR A 258 31.63 32.72 -32.42
N ILE A 259 31.33 33.08 -33.68
CA ILE A 259 31.36 34.46 -34.15
C ILE A 259 30.29 35.32 -33.48
N GLU A 260 29.07 34.81 -33.28
CA GLU A 260 27.95 35.56 -32.67
C GLU A 260 28.23 35.81 -31.20
N VAL A 261 28.84 34.81 -30.51
CA VAL A 261 29.16 34.87 -29.09
C VAL A 261 30.31 35.86 -28.82
N LEU A 262 31.37 35.84 -29.62
CA LEU A 262 32.53 36.72 -29.46
C LEU A 262 32.22 38.19 -29.82
N LYS A 263 31.35 38.45 -30.79
CA LYS A 263 30.87 39.81 -31.12
C LYS A 263 29.90 40.42 -30.13
N GLY A 264 29.50 39.68 -29.05
CA GLY A 264 28.54 40.17 -28.06
C GLY A 264 27.10 40.35 -28.56
N SER A 265 26.84 40.02 -29.83
CA SER A 265 25.50 40.10 -30.46
C SER A 265 24.62 38.88 -30.14
N PHE A 266 24.78 38.31 -28.94
CA PHE A 266 24.03 37.15 -28.52
C PHE A 266 22.59 37.54 -28.17
N SER A 267 21.73 37.59 -29.20
CA SER A 267 20.30 37.78 -29.00
C SER A 267 19.70 36.50 -28.46
N ARG A 268 18.97 36.61 -27.35
CA ARG A 268 18.19 35.52 -26.80
C ARG A 268 17.27 34.96 -27.89
N SER A 269 17.47 33.72 -28.32
CA SER A 269 16.55 33.08 -29.23
C SER A 269 15.13 33.14 -28.65
N SER A 270 14.21 33.75 -29.37
CA SER A 270 12.79 33.83 -28.98
C SER A 270 12.20 32.48 -28.64
N ARG A 271 12.65 31.40 -29.32
CA ARG A 271 12.25 30.01 -29.02
C ARG A 271 12.71 29.53 -27.67
N GLY A 272 13.93 29.87 -27.23
CA GLY A 272 14.46 29.50 -25.90
C GLY A 272 13.71 30.20 -24.77
N ILE A 273 13.33 31.47 -24.97
CA ILE A 273 12.51 32.22 -24.00
C ILE A 273 11.12 31.62 -23.90
N TYR A 274 10.49 31.30 -25.04
CA TYR A 274 9.17 30.68 -25.08
C TYR A 274 9.15 29.31 -24.35
N LEU A 275 10.12 28.44 -24.67
CA LEU A 275 10.24 27.14 -24.04
C LEU A 275 10.37 27.27 -22.51
N ARG A 276 11.25 28.13 -22.04
CA ARG A 276 11.43 28.39 -20.60
C ARG A 276 10.16 28.88 -19.93
N ASN A 277 9.46 29.83 -20.54
CA ASN A 277 8.23 30.38 -19.98
C ASN A 277 7.10 29.33 -19.97
N ALA A 278 7.00 28.50 -21.01
CA ALA A 278 6.06 27.38 -21.04
C ALA A 278 6.35 26.35 -19.93
N MET A 279 7.63 26.01 -19.71
CA MET A 279 8.04 25.12 -18.63
C MET A 279 7.74 25.71 -17.24
N LEU A 280 7.97 27.01 -17.03
CA LEU A 280 7.58 27.70 -15.79
C LEU A 280 6.05 27.70 -15.60
N GLY A 281 5.30 27.99 -16.67
CA GLY A 281 3.83 27.94 -16.61
C GLY A 281 3.31 26.55 -16.23
N LEU A 282 3.90 25.49 -16.80
CA LEU A 282 3.57 24.10 -16.45
C LEU A 282 3.87 23.82 -14.97
N GLN A 283 5.01 24.26 -14.45
CA GLN A 283 5.35 24.09 -13.03
C GLN A 283 4.36 24.79 -12.11
N PHE A 284 3.98 26.02 -12.42
CA PHE A 284 2.96 26.76 -11.65
C PHE A 284 1.59 26.06 -11.71
N MET A 285 1.20 25.55 -12.88
CA MET A 285 -0.06 24.81 -13.03
C MET A 285 -0.06 23.57 -12.13
N ILE A 286 1.01 22.77 -12.14
CA ILE A 286 1.12 21.57 -11.33
C ILE A 286 1.15 21.93 -9.83
N ALA A 287 1.93 22.93 -9.44
CA ALA A 287 1.98 23.38 -8.04
C ALA A 287 0.61 23.87 -7.55
N SER A 288 -0.11 24.64 -8.36
CA SER A 288 -1.47 25.12 -8.05
C SER A 288 -2.45 23.96 -7.92
N PHE A 289 -2.36 22.95 -8.80
CA PHE A 289 -3.20 21.76 -8.73
C PHE A 289 -3.02 21.01 -7.40
N PHE A 290 -1.77 20.77 -6.98
CA PHE A 290 -1.52 20.10 -5.71
C PHE A 290 -1.91 20.94 -4.50
N PHE A 291 -1.68 22.25 -4.55
CA PHE A 291 -2.07 23.14 -3.48
C PHE A 291 -3.59 23.18 -3.29
N ILE A 292 -4.35 23.34 -4.36
CA ILE A 292 -5.81 23.32 -4.34
C ILE A 292 -6.31 21.95 -3.89
N GLY A 293 -5.75 20.86 -4.43
CA GLY A 293 -6.10 19.50 -4.03
C GLY A 293 -5.88 19.26 -2.53
N SER A 294 -4.75 19.71 -1.99
CA SER A 294 -4.46 19.61 -0.56
C SER A 294 -5.45 20.39 0.30
N LEU A 295 -5.85 21.58 -0.15
CA LEU A 295 -6.87 22.39 0.54
C LEU A 295 -8.23 21.69 0.53
N ILE A 296 -8.64 21.11 -0.59
CA ILE A 296 -9.91 20.36 -0.69
C ILE A 296 -9.91 19.20 0.30
N VAL A 297 -8.82 18.40 0.33
CA VAL A 297 -8.68 17.28 1.28
C VAL A 297 -8.71 17.79 2.73
N TYR A 298 -8.01 18.87 3.04
CA TYR A 298 -8.02 19.46 4.37
C TYR A 298 -9.43 19.89 4.81
N PHE A 299 -10.15 20.61 3.95
CA PHE A 299 -11.53 21.02 4.25
C PHE A 299 -12.47 19.81 4.36
N GLN A 300 -12.31 18.79 3.53
CA GLN A 300 -13.11 17.58 3.61
C GLN A 300 -12.89 16.82 4.93
N ILE A 301 -11.65 16.66 5.36
CA ILE A 301 -11.33 16.04 6.66
C ILE A 301 -11.91 16.89 7.80
N SER A 302 -11.74 18.22 7.74
CA SER A 302 -12.30 19.13 8.73
C SER A 302 -13.82 19.04 8.81
N TYR A 303 -14.49 18.94 7.67
CA TYR A 303 -15.94 18.74 7.59
C TYR A 303 -16.35 17.41 8.23
N LEU A 304 -15.71 16.30 7.86
CA LEU A 304 -16.00 14.97 8.41
C LEU A 304 -15.81 14.93 9.94
N ASN A 305 -14.77 15.60 10.46
CA ASN A 305 -14.50 15.67 11.89
C ASN A 305 -15.56 16.47 12.67
N LYS A 306 -16.22 17.44 12.00
CA LYS A 306 -17.27 18.29 12.58
C LYS A 306 -18.67 17.76 12.34
N LEU A 307 -18.81 16.73 11.49
CA LEU A 307 -20.10 16.16 11.16
C LEU A 307 -20.78 15.65 12.43
N ASP A 308 -22.06 15.99 12.57
CA ASP A 308 -22.90 15.38 13.60
C ASP A 308 -23.20 13.93 13.24
N LEU A 309 -22.70 13.03 14.05
CA LEU A 309 -22.87 11.58 13.87
C LEU A 309 -24.20 11.07 14.48
N GLY A 310 -25.05 11.98 15.00
CA GLY A 310 -26.28 11.63 15.69
C GLY A 310 -26.08 11.10 17.11
N PHE A 311 -24.86 11.17 17.61
CA PHE A 311 -24.53 10.85 19.01
C PHE A 311 -23.38 11.74 19.51
N ASP A 312 -23.36 12.01 20.82
CA ASP A 312 -22.27 12.75 21.46
C ASP A 312 -21.04 11.83 21.58
N LYS A 313 -19.99 12.18 20.82
CA LYS A 313 -18.72 11.47 20.82
C LYS A 313 -17.76 11.89 21.96
N GLN A 314 -18.12 12.93 22.69
CA GLN A 314 -17.27 13.40 23.80
C GLN A 314 -17.42 12.46 24.98
N GLN A 315 -16.30 12.18 25.65
CA GLN A 315 -16.27 11.37 26.86
C GLN A 315 -16.68 9.88 26.67
N ILE A 316 -16.72 9.38 25.41
CA ILE A 316 -16.93 7.95 25.15
C ILE A 316 -15.59 7.23 25.17
N LEU A 317 -15.46 6.26 26.04
CA LEU A 317 -14.34 5.33 26.08
C LEU A 317 -14.77 3.99 25.49
N VAL A 318 -13.95 3.49 24.56
CA VAL A 318 -14.14 2.16 23.97
C VAL A 318 -13.21 1.18 24.70
N LEU A 319 -13.81 0.21 25.35
CA LEU A 319 -13.08 -0.89 25.95
C LEU A 319 -13.23 -2.14 25.08
N ASN A 320 -12.12 -2.59 24.48
CA ASN A 320 -12.11 -3.86 23.77
C ASN A 320 -11.87 -4.99 24.80
N PHE A 321 -12.94 -5.69 25.10
CA PHE A 321 -12.93 -6.79 26.06
C PHE A 321 -13.04 -8.10 25.29
N ASN A 322 -11.91 -8.72 25.00
CA ASN A 322 -11.84 -10.04 24.36
C ASN A 322 -11.23 -11.04 25.35
N ARG A 323 -12.08 -11.68 26.13
CA ARG A 323 -11.71 -12.83 26.95
C ARG A 323 -12.22 -14.08 26.23
N GLY A 324 -11.33 -14.95 25.78
CA GLY A 324 -11.70 -16.22 25.16
C GLY A 324 -12.39 -17.16 26.15
N THR A 325 -13.64 -16.84 26.51
CA THR A 325 -14.44 -17.64 27.44
C THR A 325 -15.66 -18.22 26.73
N ASP A 326 -16.07 -19.40 27.12
CA ASP A 326 -17.25 -20.08 26.58
C ASP A 326 -18.58 -19.41 27.00
N LYS A 327 -18.50 -18.34 27.85
CA LYS A 327 -19.67 -17.63 28.38
C LYS A 327 -19.56 -16.12 28.27
N PRO A 328 -19.42 -15.56 27.04
CA PRO A 328 -19.15 -14.13 26.84
C PRO A 328 -20.24 -13.20 27.39
N PHE A 329 -21.52 -13.64 27.43
CA PHE A 329 -22.63 -12.84 27.95
C PHE A 329 -22.64 -12.72 29.47
N GLN A 330 -22.21 -13.77 30.21
CA GLN A 330 -22.14 -13.72 31.68
C GLN A 330 -21.00 -12.81 32.10
N ASP A 331 -19.83 -12.92 31.49
CA ASP A 331 -18.69 -12.07 31.76
C ASP A 331 -18.99 -10.60 31.42
N TYR A 332 -19.72 -10.35 30.34
CA TYR A 332 -20.17 -9.00 29.98
C TYR A 332 -21.07 -8.37 31.04
N SER A 333 -22.04 -9.11 31.55
CA SER A 333 -22.95 -8.61 32.58
C SER A 333 -22.23 -8.22 33.87
N ALA A 334 -21.24 -9.00 34.30
CA ALA A 334 -20.41 -8.71 35.45
C ALA A 334 -19.57 -7.44 35.23
N VAL A 335 -18.88 -7.35 34.06
CA VAL A 335 -18.08 -6.18 33.72
C VAL A 335 -18.93 -4.93 33.56
N LYS A 336 -20.11 -5.03 32.92
CA LYS A 336 -21.06 -3.92 32.79
C LYS A 336 -21.47 -3.39 34.16
N THR A 337 -21.88 -4.28 35.08
CA THR A 337 -22.30 -3.90 36.42
C THR A 337 -21.16 -3.23 37.18
N TYR A 338 -19.96 -3.78 37.11
CA TYR A 338 -18.79 -3.18 37.73
C TYR A 338 -18.49 -1.78 37.21
N LEU A 339 -18.47 -1.61 35.88
CA LEU A 339 -18.19 -0.32 35.24
C LEU A 339 -19.28 0.72 35.52
N GLN A 340 -20.54 0.32 35.57
CA GLN A 340 -21.66 1.23 35.92
C GLN A 340 -21.57 1.79 37.34
N ASN A 341 -20.97 1.05 38.25
CA ASN A 341 -20.79 1.48 39.65
C ASN A 341 -19.57 2.40 39.83
N LEU A 342 -18.75 2.62 38.84
CA LEU A 342 -17.63 3.56 38.92
C LEU A 342 -18.13 5.01 38.92
N LYS A 343 -17.57 5.80 39.85
CA LYS A 343 -17.91 7.23 39.94
C LYS A 343 -17.55 7.95 38.63
N GLY A 344 -18.54 8.60 38.03
CA GLY A 344 -18.36 9.36 36.78
C GLY A 344 -18.74 8.59 35.52
N VAL A 345 -19.13 7.34 35.61
CA VAL A 345 -19.68 6.57 34.50
C VAL A 345 -21.19 6.77 34.46
N THR A 346 -21.70 7.32 33.36
CA THR A 346 -23.13 7.59 33.15
C THR A 346 -23.87 6.42 32.50
N ALA A 347 -23.23 5.74 31.54
CA ALA A 347 -23.80 4.59 30.86
C ALA A 347 -22.73 3.62 30.38
N VAL A 348 -23.05 2.33 30.35
CA VAL A 348 -22.20 1.29 29.75
C VAL A 348 -23.05 0.47 28.79
N ASN A 349 -22.63 0.39 27.55
CA ASN A 349 -23.32 -0.38 26.53
C ASN A 349 -22.32 -1.25 25.74
N SER A 350 -22.79 -2.38 25.21
CA SER A 350 -22.01 -3.17 24.26
C SER A 350 -22.56 -2.97 22.87
N VAL A 351 -21.68 -2.76 21.93
CA VAL A 351 -22.00 -2.62 20.52
C VAL A 351 -21.13 -3.56 19.72
N ARG A 352 -21.74 -4.24 18.77
CA ARG A 352 -21.03 -4.98 17.74
C ARG A 352 -21.74 -4.63 16.42
N PRO A 353 -21.11 -3.96 15.49
CA PRO A 353 -19.70 -3.57 15.34
C PRO A 353 -19.32 -2.28 16.07
N LEU A 354 -18.03 -2.14 16.35
CA LEU A 354 -17.46 -0.85 16.73
C LEU A 354 -17.60 0.15 15.58
N VAL A 355 -18.03 1.38 15.90
CA VAL A 355 -18.11 2.46 14.92
C VAL A 355 -16.75 2.64 14.24
N GLY A 356 -16.71 2.52 12.90
CA GLY A 356 -15.47 2.64 12.11
C GLY A 356 -14.69 1.34 11.92
N THR A 357 -15.21 0.19 12.37
CA THR A 357 -14.63 -1.12 12.06
C THR A 357 -15.52 -1.88 11.08
N GLU A 358 -14.89 -2.57 10.14
CA GLU A 358 -15.60 -3.53 9.28
C GLU A 358 -16.00 -4.74 10.13
N THR A 359 -17.24 -5.14 10.01
CA THR A 359 -17.77 -6.30 10.72
C THR A 359 -18.26 -7.35 9.77
N GLY A 360 -17.96 -8.59 10.11
CA GLY A 360 -18.65 -9.71 9.50
C GLY A 360 -20.15 -9.63 9.82
N TYR A 361 -20.96 -9.60 8.81
CA TYR A 361 -22.41 -9.61 8.96
C TYR A 361 -22.87 -11.02 9.27
N SER A 362 -23.63 -11.20 10.35
CA SER A 362 -24.52 -12.33 10.49
C SER A 362 -25.93 -11.82 10.16
N THR A 363 -26.50 -12.29 9.09
CA THR A 363 -27.90 -12.02 8.77
C THR A 363 -28.78 -12.97 9.58
N THR A 364 -29.68 -12.42 10.36
CA THR A 364 -30.75 -13.20 10.99
C THR A 364 -32.00 -12.91 10.20
N GLU A 365 -32.72 -13.96 9.82
CA GLU A 365 -34.00 -13.84 9.14
C GLU A 365 -34.99 -13.12 10.07
N ILE A 366 -35.49 -11.98 9.65
CA ILE A 366 -36.54 -11.25 10.37
C ILE A 366 -37.90 -11.62 9.77
N LYS A 367 -38.76 -12.26 10.58
CA LYS A 367 -40.10 -12.57 10.20
C LYS A 367 -41.08 -11.61 10.89
N TYR A 368 -41.93 -10.97 10.12
CA TYR A 368 -43.04 -10.18 10.62
C TYR A 368 -44.32 -10.62 9.93
N GLN A 369 -45.30 -11.15 10.71
CA GLN A 369 -46.60 -11.65 10.19
C GLN A 369 -46.44 -12.59 8.98
N ASP A 370 -45.61 -13.63 9.11
CA ASP A 370 -45.29 -14.63 8.08
C ASP A 370 -44.61 -14.07 6.79
N LYS A 371 -44.21 -12.81 6.79
CA LYS A 371 -43.39 -12.24 5.72
C LYS A 371 -41.93 -12.26 6.15
N LYS A 372 -41.08 -12.89 5.34
CA LYS A 372 -39.61 -12.76 5.44
C LYS A 372 -39.23 -11.36 4.91
N VAL A 373 -38.45 -10.59 5.66
CA VAL A 373 -37.91 -9.28 5.28
C VAL A 373 -36.41 -9.42 5.14
#